data_5102fe2d04e0640ed97b24bcc090eb42
#
_entry.id   5102fe2d04e0640ed97b24bcc090eb42
#
_cell.length_a   1.000
_cell.length_b   1.000
_cell.length_c   1.000
_cell.angle_alpha   90.00
_cell.angle_beta   90.00
_cell.angle_gamma   90.00
#
_symmetry.space_group_name_H-M   'P 1'
#
loop_
_entity.id
_entity.type
_entity.pdbx_description
1 polymer ?
#
loop_
_entity_poly.entity_id
_entity_poly.type
_entity_poly.pdbx_seq_one_letter_code
_entity_poly.pdbx_strand_id
1 'polypeptide(L)'
;MFIVVDASIWVARLVSEDVFYQPVKEWMAARLAEEDQFLAPSLLLAEIGGAISRRTTSSLALKAIEQVQSLPGLQLIEMEHSLIHDAAQLAAELGLRGADSTYVAVAVRLDLPLITLDADQRQRAAKRVKVLNISIGS
;
A
#
# COMPACT_ATOMS: atom_id res chain seq x y z
N MET A 1 11.59 7.22 9.11
CA MET A 1 10.31 7.78 8.65
C MET A 1 9.31 6.65 8.47
N PHE A 2 8.04 6.91 8.72
CA PHE A 2 6.97 5.96 8.42
C PHE A 2 6.28 6.37 7.11
N ILE A 3 5.96 5.38 6.29
CA ILE A 3 5.32 5.60 4.98
C ILE A 3 4.15 4.63 4.85
N VAL A 4 2.98 5.14 4.48
CA VAL A 4 1.83 4.28 4.17
C VAL A 4 2.00 3.79 2.73
N VAL A 5 2.06 2.47 2.56
CA VAL A 5 2.36 1.84 1.28
C VAL A 5 1.13 1.09 0.76
N ASP A 6 0.59 1.56 -0.37
CA ASP A 6 -0.61 1.00 -0.99
C ASP A 6 -0.37 -0.43 -1.51
N ALA A 7 -1.47 -1.20 -1.60
CA ALA A 7 -1.43 -2.56 -2.12
C ALA A 7 -0.78 -2.66 -3.50
N SER A 8 -0.96 -1.65 -4.37
CA SER A 8 -0.35 -1.65 -5.71
C SER A 8 1.16 -1.78 -5.67
N ILE A 9 1.80 -1.16 -4.69
CA ILE A 9 3.25 -1.25 -4.47
C ILE A 9 3.63 -2.68 -4.04
N TRP A 10 2.90 -3.23 -3.06
CA TRP A 10 3.17 -4.58 -2.57
C TRP A 10 2.98 -5.64 -3.64
N VAL A 11 1.92 -5.55 -4.43
CA VAL A 11 1.65 -6.49 -5.52
C VAL A 11 2.77 -6.41 -6.56
N ALA A 12 3.20 -5.21 -6.94
CA ALA A 12 4.31 -5.05 -7.88
C ALA A 12 5.61 -5.64 -7.35
N ARG A 13 5.86 -5.55 -6.03
CA ARG A 13 7.04 -6.14 -5.39
C ARG A 13 7.01 -7.67 -5.40
N LEU A 14 5.81 -8.25 -5.33
CA LEU A 14 5.63 -9.69 -5.18
C LEU A 14 5.46 -10.44 -6.51
N VAL A 15 5.16 -9.73 -7.59
CA VAL A 15 4.97 -10.32 -8.94
C VAL A 15 6.13 -9.88 -9.83
N SER A 16 7.08 -10.80 -10.07
CA SER A 16 8.32 -10.46 -10.79
C SER A 16 8.08 -10.03 -12.25
N GLU A 17 6.95 -10.41 -12.84
CA GLU A 17 6.58 -10.03 -14.20
C GLU A 17 5.93 -8.65 -14.28
N ASP A 18 5.65 -8.02 -13.14
CA ASP A 18 5.04 -6.68 -13.12
C ASP A 18 6.03 -5.65 -13.67
N VAL A 19 5.53 -4.73 -14.51
CA VAL A 19 6.38 -3.69 -15.12
C VAL A 19 7.04 -2.77 -14.07
N PHE A 20 6.44 -2.67 -12.89
CA PHE A 20 6.99 -1.87 -11.79
C PHE A 20 7.80 -2.69 -10.79
N TYR A 21 8.00 -3.99 -11.04
CA TYR A 21 8.69 -4.86 -10.08
C TYR A 21 10.07 -4.30 -9.70
N GLN A 22 10.92 -4.02 -10.67
CA GLN A 22 12.29 -3.57 -10.41
C GLN A 22 12.35 -2.20 -9.73
N PRO A 23 11.63 -1.16 -10.22
CA PRO A 23 11.61 0.13 -9.53
C PRO A 23 11.09 0.04 -8.10
N VAL A 24 10.05 -0.75 -7.85
CA VAL A 24 9.50 -0.93 -6.50
C VAL A 24 10.50 -1.66 -5.60
N LYS A 25 11.11 -2.73 -6.10
CA LYS A 25 12.12 -3.49 -5.35
C LYS A 25 13.27 -2.59 -4.89
N GLU A 26 13.78 -1.75 -5.80
CA GLU A 26 14.87 -0.83 -5.50
C GLU A 26 14.44 0.24 -4.50
N TRP A 27 13.24 0.81 -4.69
CA TRP A 27 12.72 1.83 -3.81
C TRP A 27 12.53 1.30 -2.38
N MET A 28 11.91 0.13 -2.24
CA MET A 28 11.68 -0.47 -0.92
C MET A 28 13.00 -0.81 -0.22
N ALA A 29 13.95 -1.37 -0.95
CA ALA A 29 15.27 -1.70 -0.39
C ALA A 29 15.99 -0.44 0.10
N ALA A 30 15.93 0.65 -0.66
CA ALA A 30 16.53 1.92 -0.28
C ALA A 30 15.88 2.50 0.99
N ARG A 31 14.54 2.41 1.09
CA ARG A 31 13.83 2.92 2.27
C ARG A 31 14.16 2.11 3.52
N LEU A 32 14.20 0.79 3.40
CA LEU A 32 14.56 -0.07 4.53
C LEU A 32 16.02 0.14 4.96
N ALA A 33 16.94 0.40 4.02
CA ALA A 33 18.33 0.71 4.34
C ALA A 33 18.47 2.03 5.13
N GLU A 34 17.54 2.96 4.94
CA GLU A 34 17.45 4.21 5.70
C GLU A 34 16.67 4.06 7.00
N GLU A 35 16.34 2.83 7.37
CA GLU A 35 15.56 2.49 8.56
C GLU A 35 14.12 3.04 8.55
N ASP A 36 13.59 3.35 7.37
CA ASP A 36 12.18 3.69 7.21
C ASP A 36 11.33 2.46 7.47
N GLN A 37 10.10 2.69 7.92
CA GLN A 37 9.12 1.62 8.16
C GLN A 37 7.87 1.85 7.33
N PHE A 38 7.23 0.75 6.96
CA PHE A 38 6.02 0.77 6.15
C PHE A 38 4.80 0.47 7.00
N LEU A 39 3.72 1.16 6.71
CA LEU A 39 2.42 0.94 7.35
C LEU A 39 1.37 0.67 6.28
N ALA A 40 0.40 -0.15 6.65
CA ALA A 40 -0.77 -0.39 5.80
C ALA A 40 -1.94 -0.83 6.67
N PRO A 41 -3.19 -0.57 6.25
CA PRO A 41 -4.32 -1.20 6.91
C PRO A 41 -4.26 -2.72 6.74
N SER A 42 -4.78 -3.47 7.68
CA SER A 42 -4.76 -4.95 7.63
C SER A 42 -5.49 -5.52 6.40
N LEU A 43 -6.35 -4.73 5.75
CA LEU A 43 -6.97 -5.06 4.47
C LEU A 43 -5.93 -5.44 3.41
N LEU A 44 -4.70 -4.94 3.53
CA LEU A 44 -3.60 -5.28 2.61
C LEU A 44 -3.49 -6.78 2.39
N LEU A 45 -3.65 -7.58 3.43
CA LEU A 45 -3.50 -9.04 3.31
C LEU A 45 -4.53 -9.64 2.36
N ALA A 46 -5.78 -9.20 2.44
CA ALA A 46 -6.83 -9.66 1.54
C ALA A 46 -6.58 -9.18 0.10
N GLU A 47 -6.11 -7.96 -0.07
CA GLU A 47 -5.79 -7.43 -1.39
C GLU A 47 -4.62 -8.17 -2.05
N ILE A 48 -3.57 -8.46 -1.28
CA ILE A 48 -2.45 -9.29 -1.76
C ILE A 48 -2.94 -10.68 -2.16
N GLY A 49 -3.70 -11.34 -1.28
CA GLY A 49 -4.21 -12.66 -1.56
C GLY A 49 -5.00 -12.72 -2.86
N GLY A 50 -5.94 -11.81 -3.04
CA GLY A 50 -6.76 -11.76 -4.24
C GLY A 50 -5.97 -11.43 -5.50
N ALA A 51 -5.13 -10.39 -5.45
CA ALA A 51 -4.37 -9.94 -6.62
C ALA A 51 -3.35 -10.98 -7.08
N ILE A 52 -2.60 -11.57 -6.16
CA ILE A 52 -1.59 -12.58 -6.51
C ILE A 52 -2.26 -13.84 -7.04
N SER A 53 -3.36 -14.27 -6.42
CA SER A 53 -4.11 -15.45 -6.87
C SER A 53 -4.63 -15.29 -8.29
N ARG A 54 -5.18 -14.10 -8.61
CA ARG A 54 -5.68 -13.83 -9.97
C ARG A 54 -4.58 -13.80 -11.03
N ARG A 55 -3.36 -13.40 -10.67
CA ARG A 55 -2.22 -13.26 -11.60
C ARG A 55 -1.32 -14.49 -11.65
N THR A 56 -1.37 -15.35 -10.63
CA THR A 56 -0.51 -16.52 -10.51
C THR A 56 -1.33 -17.74 -10.06
N THR A 57 -1.12 -18.21 -8.83
CA THR A 57 -1.83 -19.35 -8.25
C THR A 57 -2.23 -19.05 -6.81
N SER A 58 -3.20 -19.81 -6.28
CA SER A 58 -3.59 -19.69 -4.87
C SER A 58 -2.45 -20.08 -3.93
N SER A 59 -1.62 -21.05 -4.32
CA SER A 59 -0.47 -21.46 -3.52
C SER A 59 0.55 -20.34 -3.35
N LEU A 60 0.86 -19.63 -4.45
CA LEU A 60 1.77 -18.48 -4.39
C LEU A 60 1.17 -17.32 -3.62
N ALA A 61 -0.15 -17.10 -3.74
CA ALA A 61 -0.84 -16.06 -2.99
C ALA A 61 -0.77 -16.30 -1.48
N LEU A 62 -0.95 -17.53 -1.03
CA LEU A 62 -0.86 -17.89 0.39
C LEU A 62 0.56 -17.67 0.92
N LYS A 63 1.58 -18.03 0.14
CA LYS A 63 2.99 -17.77 0.50
C LYS A 63 3.28 -16.28 0.58
N ALA A 64 2.74 -15.49 -0.35
CA ALA A 64 2.92 -14.04 -0.36
C ALA A 64 2.34 -13.40 0.91
N ILE A 65 1.15 -13.84 1.34
CA ILE A 65 0.53 -13.37 2.58
C ILE A 65 1.45 -13.64 3.77
N GLU A 66 1.98 -14.87 3.89
CA GLU A 66 2.88 -15.22 4.97
C GLU A 66 4.15 -14.36 4.98
N GLN A 67 4.74 -14.15 3.79
CA GLN A 67 5.94 -13.33 3.66
C GLN A 67 5.71 -11.89 4.11
N VAL A 68 4.58 -11.31 3.70
CA VAL A 68 4.25 -9.93 4.05
C VAL A 68 4.00 -9.79 5.55
N GLN A 69 3.25 -10.72 6.14
CA GLN A 69 2.98 -10.70 7.59
C GLN A 69 4.26 -10.82 8.42
N SER A 70 5.28 -11.48 7.91
CA SER A 70 6.54 -11.71 8.61
C SER A 70 7.58 -10.63 8.35
N LEU A 71 7.29 -9.64 7.52
CA LEU A 71 8.27 -8.63 7.13
C LEU A 71 8.54 -7.66 8.29
N PRO A 72 9.80 -7.56 8.80
CA PRO A 72 10.11 -6.74 9.98
C PRO A 72 9.83 -5.25 9.79
N GLY A 73 9.89 -4.74 8.58
CA GLY A 73 9.69 -3.31 8.29
C GLY A 73 8.25 -2.92 8.04
N LEU A 74 7.28 -3.83 8.21
CA LEU A 74 5.87 -3.55 7.97
C LEU A 74 5.08 -3.65 9.26
N GLN A 75 4.25 -2.64 9.53
CA GLN A 75 3.27 -2.65 10.61
C GLN A 75 1.87 -2.56 10.00
N LEU A 76 1.00 -3.52 10.35
CA LEU A 76 -0.39 -3.52 9.91
C LEU A 76 -1.26 -2.82 10.94
N ILE A 77 -2.15 -1.96 10.46
CA ILE A 77 -3.08 -1.19 11.29
C ILE A 77 -4.45 -1.88 11.22
N GLU A 78 -5.01 -2.21 12.38
CA GLU A 78 -6.30 -2.88 12.43
C GLU A 78 -7.42 -2.04 11.82
N MET A 79 -8.32 -2.72 11.14
CA MET A 79 -9.50 -2.12 10.49
C MET A 79 -10.62 -1.96 11.50
N GLU A 80 -10.40 -1.17 12.54
CA GLU A 80 -11.42 -0.91 13.55
C GLU A 80 -12.54 0.00 13.01
N HIS A 81 -13.67 0.02 13.71
CA HIS A 81 -14.85 0.76 13.25
C HIS A 81 -14.55 2.26 12.99
N SER A 82 -13.81 2.91 13.86
CA SER A 82 -13.50 4.34 13.69
C SER A 82 -12.64 4.59 12.46
N LEU A 83 -11.70 3.71 12.14
CA LEU A 83 -10.90 3.83 10.92
C LEU A 83 -11.76 3.66 9.67
N ILE A 84 -12.66 2.69 9.68
CA ILE A 84 -13.60 2.47 8.56
C ILE A 84 -14.50 3.68 8.37
N HIS A 85 -14.97 4.29 9.45
CA HIS A 85 -15.80 5.49 9.39
C HIS A 85 -15.02 6.66 8.75
N ASP A 86 -13.79 6.89 9.17
CA ASP A 86 -12.92 7.92 8.59
C ASP A 86 -12.67 7.64 7.10
N ALA A 87 -12.42 6.38 6.75
CA ALA A 87 -12.21 5.98 5.36
C ALA A 87 -13.47 6.24 4.51
N ALA A 88 -14.64 5.95 5.05
CA ALA A 88 -15.92 6.18 4.36
C ALA A 88 -16.10 7.67 4.05
N GLN A 89 -15.79 8.55 5.00
CA GLN A 89 -15.87 9.99 4.80
C GLN A 89 -14.89 10.46 3.72
N LEU A 90 -13.64 9.98 3.77
CA LEU A 90 -12.64 10.33 2.76
C LEU A 90 -13.01 9.83 1.37
N ALA A 91 -13.58 8.62 1.29
CA ALA A 91 -14.07 8.07 0.03
C ALA A 91 -15.14 8.99 -0.57
N ALA A 92 -16.08 9.44 0.26
CA ALA A 92 -17.16 10.34 -0.18
C ALA A 92 -16.62 11.71 -0.60
N GLU A 93 -15.71 12.29 0.18
CA GLU A 93 -15.16 13.62 -0.10
C GLU A 93 -14.26 13.67 -1.32
N LEU A 94 -13.41 12.63 -1.49
CA LEU A 94 -12.37 12.62 -2.51
C LEU A 94 -12.73 11.75 -3.72
N GLY A 95 -13.82 10.99 -3.66
CA GLY A 95 -14.20 10.08 -4.73
C GLY A 95 -13.29 8.87 -4.83
N LEU A 96 -12.71 8.43 -3.72
CA LEU A 96 -11.83 7.26 -3.68
C LEU A 96 -12.64 5.97 -3.68
N ARG A 97 -12.07 4.91 -4.25
CA ARG A 97 -12.62 3.56 -4.08
C ARG A 97 -12.49 3.16 -2.61
N GLY A 98 -13.41 2.30 -2.14
CA GLY A 98 -13.47 1.94 -0.73
C GLY A 98 -12.16 1.41 -0.17
N ALA A 99 -11.52 0.46 -0.86
CA ALA A 99 -10.23 -0.08 -0.42
C ALA A 99 -9.15 1.01 -0.37
N ASP A 100 -9.04 1.84 -1.41
CA ASP A 100 -8.06 2.91 -1.49
C ASP A 100 -8.21 3.90 -0.34
N SER A 101 -9.45 4.21 0.05
CA SER A 101 -9.73 5.15 1.13
C SER A 101 -9.19 4.69 2.48
N THR A 102 -9.02 3.39 2.70
CA THR A 102 -8.47 2.87 3.96
C THR A 102 -6.99 3.25 4.12
N TYR A 103 -6.22 3.23 3.04
CA TYR A 103 -4.82 3.67 3.07
C TYR A 103 -4.73 5.17 3.32
N VAL A 104 -5.58 5.95 2.66
CA VAL A 104 -5.61 7.40 2.86
C VAL A 104 -6.02 7.73 4.30
N ALA A 105 -6.98 6.99 4.87
CA ALA A 105 -7.41 7.19 6.25
C ALA A 105 -6.27 6.96 7.25
N VAL A 106 -5.45 5.91 7.04
CA VAL A 106 -4.27 5.67 7.88
C VAL A 106 -3.28 6.83 7.75
N ALA A 107 -3.02 7.28 6.53
CA ALA A 107 -2.09 8.38 6.28
C ALA A 107 -2.57 9.69 6.92
N VAL A 108 -3.85 10.00 6.81
CA VAL A 108 -4.43 11.21 7.44
C VAL A 108 -4.35 11.12 8.97
N ARG A 109 -4.78 9.98 9.53
CA ARG A 109 -4.82 9.79 10.99
C ARG A 109 -3.45 9.95 11.63
N LEU A 110 -2.42 9.43 10.98
CA LEU A 110 -1.06 9.42 11.52
C LEU A 110 -0.17 10.54 10.96
N ASP A 111 -0.72 11.38 10.10
CA ASP A 111 0.01 12.47 9.42
C ASP A 111 1.26 11.93 8.71
N LEU A 112 1.06 10.94 7.85
CA LEU A 112 2.13 10.26 7.14
C LEU A 112 1.98 10.39 5.63
N PRO A 113 3.10 10.32 4.87
CA PRO A 113 3.02 10.25 3.42
C PRO A 113 2.49 8.90 2.95
N LEU A 114 1.89 8.92 1.77
CA LEU A 114 1.35 7.76 1.08
C LEU A 114 2.12 7.53 -0.21
N ILE A 115 2.35 6.26 -0.58
CA ILE A 115 2.86 5.91 -1.89
C ILE A 115 1.94 4.90 -2.56
N THR A 116 1.63 5.14 -3.83
CA THR A 116 0.78 4.27 -4.66
C THR A 116 1.22 4.34 -6.12
N LEU A 117 1.01 3.26 -6.86
CA LEU A 117 1.22 3.24 -8.31
C LEU A 117 -0.03 3.67 -9.08
N ASP A 118 -1.18 3.76 -8.41
CA ASP A 118 -2.44 4.14 -9.04
C ASP A 118 -2.49 5.66 -9.22
N ALA A 119 -2.47 6.13 -10.46
CA ALA A 119 -2.45 7.56 -10.78
C ALA A 119 -3.72 8.28 -10.31
N ASP A 120 -4.88 7.62 -10.42
CA ASP A 120 -6.15 8.20 -9.97
C ASP A 120 -6.19 8.35 -8.45
N GLN A 121 -5.80 7.31 -7.73
CA GLN A 121 -5.70 7.38 -6.27
C GLN A 121 -4.71 8.46 -5.83
N ARG A 122 -3.55 8.53 -6.48
CA ARG A 122 -2.53 9.53 -6.17
C ARG A 122 -3.08 10.95 -6.31
N GLN A 123 -3.76 11.24 -7.40
CA GLN A 123 -4.32 12.56 -7.67
C GLN A 123 -5.37 12.94 -6.64
N ARG A 124 -6.26 12.01 -6.29
CA ARG A 124 -7.33 12.24 -5.33
C ARG A 124 -6.79 12.39 -3.90
N ALA A 125 -5.87 11.49 -3.51
CA ALA A 125 -5.27 11.50 -2.17
C ALA A 125 -4.42 12.75 -1.92
N ALA A 126 -3.79 13.32 -2.95
CA ALA A 126 -2.93 14.48 -2.82
C ALA A 126 -3.64 15.71 -2.27
N LYS A 127 -4.98 15.73 -2.29
CA LYS A 127 -5.78 16.81 -1.69
C LYS A 127 -5.73 16.81 -0.15
N ARG A 128 -5.35 15.68 0.46
CA ARG A 128 -5.38 15.50 1.91
C ARG A 128 -4.07 15.03 2.51
N VAL A 129 -3.20 14.35 1.74
CA VAL A 129 -1.94 13.80 2.23
C VAL A 129 -0.82 14.09 1.26
N LYS A 130 0.42 14.03 1.76
CA LYS A 130 1.60 14.07 0.91
C LYS A 130 1.71 12.73 0.18
N VAL A 131 1.83 12.78 -1.13
CA VAL A 131 1.98 11.58 -1.96
C VAL A 131 3.40 11.53 -2.52
N LEU A 132 4.08 10.41 -2.27
CA LEU A 132 5.42 10.16 -2.77
C LEU A 132 5.35 9.50 -4.15
N ASN A 133 6.39 9.66 -4.94
CA ASN A 133 6.53 9.03 -6.25
C ASN A 133 7.74 8.11 -6.25
N ILE A 134 7.62 7.00 -6.99
CA ILE A 134 8.76 6.15 -7.28
C ILE A 134 9.40 6.68 -8.55
N SER A 135 10.72 6.94 -8.50
CA SER A 135 11.49 7.24 -9.69
C SER A 135 11.50 6.01 -10.58
N ILE A 136 10.84 6.10 -11.74
CA ILE A 136 10.84 5.02 -12.71
C ILE A 136 11.91 5.35 -13.74
N GLY A 137 13.05 4.66 -13.62
CA GLY A 137 14.08 4.63 -14.62
C GLY A 137 14.58 5.99 -15.12
N SER A 138 15.67 6.36 -14.67
CA SER A 138 16.44 7.39 -15.38
C SER A 138 17.53 6.69 -16.17
#